data_34da7a6b581995c14e848df39abee06c
#
_entry.id   34da7a6b581995c14e848df39abee06c
#
_cell.length_a   1.000
_cell.length_b   1.000
_cell.length_c   1.000
_cell.angle_alpha   90.00
_cell.angle_beta   90.00
_cell.angle_gamma   90.00
#
_symmetry.space_group_name_H-M   'P 1'
#
loop_
_entity.id
_entity.type
_entity.pdbx_description
1 polymer ?
#
loop_
_entity_poly.entity_id
_entity_poly.type
_entity_poly.pdbx_seq_one_letter_code
_entity_poly.pdbx_strand_id
1 'polypeptide(L)'
;VVAVGGNALQRRGDRLTIENMLKAAKQMVPSILALRQAGHQVLLTHGNGPQVGELALERSAATFDVLGAESQGQIGYVLAQAFQSAGVDAACIVTQTAVDAGDKAFDNPTKYVGPVYGFKEAEALANQLDWTIKQDGEYYRRVVASPKPIAVLQLDAARTLLENNYPGLVVAGGGGGAPVSRVFGDVVGVEAVVDKDATGALMARELEADGFIILTDGGGIWHNFGKPDGREMKA
;
A
#
# COMPACT_ATOMS: atom_id res chain seq x y z
N VAL A 1 1.92 11.29 9.58
CA VAL A 1 1.51 10.22 8.65
C VAL A 1 1.78 8.86 9.29
N VAL A 2 0.83 7.95 9.18
CA VAL A 2 0.95 6.58 9.70
C VAL A 2 0.79 5.59 8.54
N ALA A 3 1.80 4.77 8.27
CA ALA A 3 1.77 3.71 7.26
C ALA A 3 1.56 2.34 7.92
N VAL A 4 0.53 1.62 7.48
CA VAL A 4 0.18 0.30 8.00
C VAL A 4 0.56 -0.77 6.99
N GLY A 5 1.32 -1.78 7.41
CA GLY A 5 1.70 -2.91 6.58
C GLY A 5 0.49 -3.73 6.11
N GLY A 6 0.62 -4.43 4.98
CA GLY A 6 -0.43 -5.33 4.50
C GLY A 6 -0.80 -6.42 5.52
N ASN A 7 0.18 -6.90 6.27
CA ASN A 7 -0.02 -7.89 7.34
C ASN A 7 -0.84 -7.36 8.53
N ALA A 8 -0.88 -6.03 8.73
CA ALA A 8 -1.73 -5.44 9.76
C ALA A 8 -3.22 -5.49 9.39
N LEU A 9 -3.55 -5.65 8.10
CA LEU A 9 -4.91 -5.84 7.60
C LEU A 9 -5.22 -7.29 7.26
N GLN A 10 -4.20 -8.14 7.14
CA GLN A 10 -4.33 -9.57 6.94
C GLN A 10 -3.17 -10.29 7.62
N ARG A 11 -3.45 -11.07 8.65
CA ARG A 11 -2.42 -11.88 9.30
C ARG A 11 -1.90 -12.96 8.36
N ARG A 12 -0.61 -13.21 8.42
CA ARG A 12 0.02 -14.27 7.62
C ARG A 12 -0.62 -15.61 7.94
N GLY A 13 -1.14 -16.30 6.92
CA GLY A 13 -1.83 -17.59 7.05
C GLY A 13 -3.35 -17.50 7.17
N ASP A 14 -3.93 -16.32 7.42
CA ASP A 14 -5.38 -16.14 7.39
C ASP A 14 -5.89 -16.05 5.94
N ARG A 15 -7.12 -16.51 5.70
CA ARG A 15 -7.80 -16.28 4.42
C ARG A 15 -8.07 -14.78 4.24
N LEU A 16 -7.92 -14.30 3.00
CA LEU A 16 -8.28 -12.93 2.63
C LEU A 16 -9.82 -12.81 2.53
N THR A 17 -10.46 -12.53 3.66
CA THR A 17 -11.90 -12.29 3.75
C THR A 17 -12.16 -10.93 4.38
N ILE A 18 -13.28 -10.31 4.02
CA ILE A 18 -13.71 -9.03 4.62
C ILE A 18 -13.80 -9.14 6.14
N GLU A 19 -14.27 -10.28 6.66
CA GLU A 19 -14.36 -10.52 8.11
C GLU A 19 -12.98 -10.47 8.80
N ASN A 20 -11.99 -11.17 8.24
CA ASN A 20 -10.62 -11.19 8.76
C ASN A 20 -9.97 -9.80 8.65
N MET A 21 -10.16 -9.11 7.53
CA MET A 21 -9.68 -7.74 7.34
C MET A 21 -10.30 -6.77 8.35
N LEU A 22 -11.62 -6.85 8.57
CA LEU A 22 -12.32 -6.01 9.54
C LEU A 22 -11.85 -6.29 10.98
N LYS A 23 -11.66 -7.56 11.33
CA LYS A 23 -11.10 -7.97 12.62
C LYS A 23 -9.69 -7.38 12.83
N ALA A 24 -8.83 -7.46 11.82
CA ALA A 24 -7.49 -6.90 11.88
C ALA A 24 -7.53 -5.36 11.96
N ALA A 25 -8.36 -4.70 11.14
CA ALA A 25 -8.55 -3.26 11.19
C ALA A 25 -9.01 -2.77 12.58
N LYS A 26 -9.97 -3.45 13.21
CA LYS A 26 -10.44 -3.11 14.56
C LYS A 26 -9.33 -3.18 15.62
N GLN A 27 -8.32 -4.04 15.45
CA GLN A 27 -7.22 -4.14 16.41
C GLN A 27 -6.27 -2.95 16.39
N MET A 28 -6.14 -2.25 15.25
CA MET A 28 -5.28 -1.07 15.17
C MET A 28 -6.00 0.24 15.54
N VAL A 29 -7.34 0.26 15.53
CA VAL A 29 -8.14 1.46 15.85
C VAL A 29 -7.71 2.12 17.16
N PRO A 30 -7.54 1.42 18.29
CA PRO A 30 -7.15 2.07 19.55
C PRO A 30 -5.83 2.85 19.46
N SER A 31 -4.82 2.32 18.76
CA SER A 31 -3.52 2.97 18.60
C SER A 31 -3.63 4.26 17.77
N ILE A 32 -4.41 4.25 16.71
CA ILE A 32 -4.65 5.43 15.88
C ILE A 32 -5.46 6.49 16.64
N LEU A 33 -6.48 6.05 17.39
CA LEU A 33 -7.28 6.95 18.21
C LEU A 33 -6.47 7.58 19.35
N ALA A 34 -5.51 6.86 19.95
CA ALA A 34 -4.62 7.41 20.96
C ALA A 34 -3.79 8.58 20.42
N LEU A 35 -3.27 8.49 19.19
CA LEU A 35 -2.57 9.60 18.54
C LEU A 35 -3.51 10.82 18.38
N ARG A 36 -4.73 10.59 17.94
CA ARG A 36 -5.72 11.68 17.78
C ARG A 36 -6.13 12.30 19.10
N GLN A 37 -6.33 11.49 20.15
CA GLN A 37 -6.63 11.97 21.51
C GLN A 37 -5.48 12.77 22.11
N ALA A 38 -4.23 12.50 21.69
CA ALA A 38 -3.07 13.31 22.04
C ALA A 38 -2.98 14.64 21.25
N GLY A 39 -3.97 14.95 20.41
CA GLY A 39 -4.06 16.20 19.65
C GLY A 39 -3.43 16.16 18.26
N HIS A 40 -2.98 14.99 17.79
CA HIS A 40 -2.39 14.85 16.46
C HIS A 40 -3.47 14.68 15.39
N GLN A 41 -3.27 15.36 14.26
CA GLN A 41 -3.97 15.04 13.02
C GLN A 41 -3.28 13.85 12.36
N VAL A 42 -4.05 12.85 11.93
CA VAL A 42 -3.51 11.61 11.40
C VAL A 42 -3.98 11.38 9.99
N LEU A 43 -3.03 11.29 9.05
CA LEU A 43 -3.23 10.68 7.75
C LEU A 43 -2.76 9.23 7.80
N LEU A 44 -3.67 8.31 7.50
CA LEU A 44 -3.39 6.88 7.46
C LEU A 44 -3.16 6.44 6.00
N THR A 45 -2.09 5.68 5.77
CA THR A 45 -1.90 4.92 4.53
C THR A 45 -1.76 3.44 4.84
N HIS A 46 -2.04 2.58 3.87
CA HIS A 46 -2.04 1.12 4.07
C HIS A 46 -1.38 0.38 2.91
N GLY A 47 -0.88 -0.82 3.16
CA GLY A 47 -0.48 -1.76 2.10
C GLY A 47 -1.70 -2.46 1.49
N ASN A 48 -1.51 -3.04 0.30
CA ASN A 48 -2.54 -3.77 -0.45
C ASN A 48 -2.04 -5.04 -1.12
N GLY A 49 -0.81 -5.47 -0.85
CA GLY A 49 -0.16 -6.58 -1.58
C GLY A 49 -1.01 -7.84 -1.71
N PRO A 50 -1.61 -8.38 -0.64
CA PRO A 50 -2.52 -9.52 -0.74
C PRO A 50 -3.75 -9.23 -1.60
N GLN A 51 -4.41 -8.09 -1.36
CA GLN A 51 -5.66 -7.70 -2.03
C GLN A 51 -5.48 -7.48 -3.53
N VAL A 52 -4.48 -6.70 -3.92
CA VAL A 52 -4.20 -6.44 -5.34
C VAL A 52 -3.79 -7.71 -6.07
N GLY A 53 -3.13 -8.63 -5.37
CA GLY A 53 -2.75 -9.92 -5.92
C GLY A 53 -3.94 -10.85 -6.16
N GLU A 54 -4.92 -10.88 -5.27
CA GLU A 54 -6.17 -11.65 -5.44
C GLU A 54 -7.00 -11.06 -6.59
N LEU A 55 -7.18 -9.73 -6.60
CA LEU A 55 -7.87 -9.04 -7.70
C LEU A 55 -7.21 -9.34 -9.06
N ALA A 56 -5.88 -9.40 -9.12
CA ALA A 56 -5.16 -9.72 -10.35
C ALA A 56 -5.40 -11.17 -10.84
N LEU A 57 -5.73 -12.10 -9.96
CA LEU A 57 -6.13 -13.47 -10.33
C LEU A 57 -7.57 -13.51 -10.85
N GLU A 58 -8.47 -12.78 -10.22
CA GLU A 58 -9.88 -12.73 -10.59
C GLU A 58 -10.13 -11.92 -11.88
N ARG A 59 -9.34 -10.86 -12.07
CA ARG A 59 -9.50 -9.88 -13.17
C ARG A 59 -8.23 -9.76 -14.00
N SER A 60 -7.83 -10.85 -14.64
CA SER A 60 -6.57 -10.95 -15.39
C SER A 60 -6.41 -9.94 -16.55
N ALA A 61 -7.50 -9.35 -17.02
CA ALA A 61 -7.48 -8.31 -18.06
C ALA A 61 -7.38 -6.87 -17.53
N ALA A 62 -7.45 -6.67 -16.19
CA ALA A 62 -7.32 -5.35 -15.59
C ALA A 62 -5.85 -5.01 -15.32
N THR A 63 -5.47 -3.76 -15.55
CA THR A 63 -4.12 -3.23 -15.27
C THR A 63 -3.92 -2.94 -13.79
N PHE A 64 -2.68 -2.94 -13.31
CA PHE A 64 -2.39 -2.75 -11.88
C PHE A 64 -2.75 -1.37 -11.33
N ASP A 65 -2.85 -0.34 -12.14
CA ASP A 65 -3.40 0.95 -11.72
C ASP A 65 -4.88 0.84 -11.34
N VAL A 66 -5.68 0.13 -12.16
CA VAL A 66 -7.10 -0.14 -11.88
C VAL A 66 -7.25 -1.03 -10.65
N LEU A 67 -6.51 -2.16 -10.59
CA LEU A 67 -6.54 -3.07 -9.44
C LEU A 67 -6.05 -2.37 -8.15
N GLY A 68 -5.08 -1.47 -8.28
CA GLY A 68 -4.62 -0.59 -7.21
C GLY A 68 -5.75 0.28 -6.66
N ALA A 69 -6.49 0.95 -7.55
CA ALA A 69 -7.64 1.78 -7.18
C ALA A 69 -8.79 0.95 -6.55
N GLU A 70 -9.10 -0.22 -7.11
CA GLU A 70 -10.09 -1.15 -6.54
C GLU A 70 -9.71 -1.60 -5.12
N SER A 71 -8.44 -1.96 -4.91
CA SER A 71 -7.94 -2.35 -3.59
C SER A 71 -7.99 -1.22 -2.57
N GLN A 72 -7.78 0.04 -2.99
CA GLN A 72 -7.96 1.20 -2.12
C GLN A 72 -9.42 1.35 -1.68
N GLY A 73 -10.37 1.15 -2.60
CA GLY A 73 -11.80 1.15 -2.28
C GLY A 73 -12.18 0.04 -1.30
N GLN A 74 -11.75 -1.19 -1.54
CA GLN A 74 -12.01 -2.33 -0.67
C GLN A 74 -11.44 -2.12 0.75
N ILE A 75 -10.17 -1.75 0.84
CA ILE A 75 -9.51 -1.56 2.14
C ILE A 75 -10.05 -0.32 2.84
N GLY A 76 -10.26 0.79 2.10
CA GLY A 76 -10.87 2.01 2.63
C GLY A 76 -12.25 1.76 3.24
N TYR A 77 -13.08 0.96 2.58
CA TYR A 77 -14.37 0.55 3.10
C TYR A 77 -14.25 -0.21 4.43
N VAL A 78 -13.33 -1.16 4.52
CA VAL A 78 -13.10 -1.94 5.76
C VAL A 78 -12.57 -1.05 6.89
N LEU A 79 -11.65 -0.13 6.58
CA LEU A 79 -11.14 0.84 7.55
C LEU A 79 -12.26 1.77 8.02
N ALA A 80 -13.06 2.32 7.10
CA ALA A 80 -14.19 3.16 7.46
C ALA A 80 -15.15 2.45 8.41
N GLN A 81 -15.51 1.17 8.13
CA GLN A 81 -16.33 0.37 9.04
C GLN A 81 -15.70 0.20 10.43
N ALA A 82 -14.38 -0.06 10.50
CA ALA A 82 -13.70 -0.27 11.76
C ALA A 82 -13.71 1.00 12.62
N PHE A 83 -13.40 2.16 12.03
CA PHE A 83 -13.39 3.46 12.73
C PHE A 83 -14.79 3.93 13.08
N GLN A 84 -15.77 3.78 12.17
CA GLN A 84 -17.17 4.10 12.43
C GLN A 84 -17.72 3.29 13.60
N SER A 85 -17.34 2.01 13.73
CA SER A 85 -17.70 1.17 14.88
C SER A 85 -17.13 1.69 16.21
N ALA A 86 -16.10 2.53 16.16
CA ALA A 86 -15.51 3.22 17.31
C ALA A 86 -15.98 4.68 17.45
N GLY A 87 -17.01 5.08 16.69
CA GLY A 87 -17.59 6.43 16.74
C GLY A 87 -16.79 7.51 16.01
N VAL A 88 -15.89 7.13 15.10
CA VAL A 88 -15.06 8.06 14.31
C VAL A 88 -15.26 7.81 12.81
N ASP A 89 -15.65 8.86 12.09
CA ASP A 89 -15.75 8.82 10.63
C ASP A 89 -14.37 8.66 9.97
N ALA A 90 -14.35 8.12 8.74
CA ALA A 90 -13.15 8.04 7.93
C ALA A 90 -13.42 8.51 6.48
N ALA A 91 -12.65 9.48 6.03
CA ALA A 91 -12.60 9.91 4.64
C ALA A 91 -11.51 9.10 3.90
N CYS A 92 -11.94 8.19 3.03
CA CYS A 92 -11.03 7.37 2.24
C CYS A 92 -10.92 7.93 0.82
N ILE A 93 -9.73 8.35 0.44
CA ILE A 93 -9.45 8.99 -0.85
C ILE A 93 -8.78 7.97 -1.76
N VAL A 94 -9.38 7.66 -2.90
CA VAL A 94 -8.71 6.94 -3.98
C VAL A 94 -7.63 7.87 -4.54
N THR A 95 -6.39 7.43 -4.47
CA THR A 95 -5.22 8.26 -4.69
C THR A 95 -4.44 7.75 -5.89
N GLN A 96 -4.05 8.64 -6.77
CA GLN A 96 -3.14 8.38 -7.88
C GLN A 96 -1.73 8.84 -7.49
N THR A 97 -0.73 8.02 -7.83
CA THR A 97 0.68 8.35 -7.60
C THR A 97 1.40 8.46 -8.94
N ALA A 98 1.89 9.66 -9.23
CA ALA A 98 2.67 9.91 -10.43
C ALA A 98 4.03 9.22 -10.34
N VAL A 99 4.42 8.56 -11.44
CA VAL A 99 5.70 7.88 -11.61
C VAL A 99 6.32 8.25 -12.97
N ASP A 100 7.63 8.04 -13.09
CA ASP A 100 8.32 8.16 -14.38
C ASP A 100 8.11 6.86 -15.20
N ALA A 101 7.54 6.97 -16.40
CA ALA A 101 7.38 5.83 -17.32
C ALA A 101 8.74 5.26 -17.79
N GLY A 102 9.83 6.02 -17.67
CA GLY A 102 11.21 5.58 -17.97
C GLY A 102 11.96 5.04 -16.75
N ASP A 103 11.29 4.83 -15.61
CA ASP A 103 11.97 4.28 -14.41
C ASP A 103 12.51 2.87 -14.70
N LYS A 104 13.77 2.63 -14.33
CA LYS A 104 14.46 1.32 -14.50
C LYS A 104 13.77 0.16 -13.79
N ALA A 105 12.85 0.43 -12.86
CA ALA A 105 12.03 -0.60 -12.22
C ALA A 105 11.16 -1.37 -13.22
N PHE A 106 10.82 -0.78 -14.36
CA PHE A 106 10.08 -1.48 -15.43
C PHE A 106 10.93 -2.56 -16.12
N ASP A 107 12.24 -2.34 -16.23
CA ASP A 107 13.16 -3.33 -16.80
C ASP A 107 13.49 -4.48 -15.83
N ASN A 108 13.31 -4.26 -14.52
CA ASN A 108 13.62 -5.24 -13.49
C ASN A 108 12.53 -5.25 -12.39
N PRO A 109 11.39 -5.91 -12.63
CA PRO A 109 10.34 -6.06 -11.65
C PRO A 109 10.82 -6.72 -10.35
N THR A 110 10.50 -6.13 -9.20
CA THR A 110 10.95 -6.60 -7.87
C THR A 110 9.85 -6.62 -6.81
N LYS A 111 8.71 -6.00 -7.05
CA LYS A 111 7.62 -5.92 -6.07
C LYS A 111 6.81 -7.20 -6.08
N TYR A 112 6.89 -7.96 -5.00
CA TYR A 112 6.08 -9.16 -4.81
C TYR A 112 4.61 -8.81 -4.64
N VAL A 113 3.74 -9.50 -5.40
CA VAL A 113 2.28 -9.35 -5.34
C VAL A 113 1.61 -10.73 -5.34
N GLY A 114 0.41 -10.80 -4.75
CA GLY A 114 -0.38 -12.02 -4.72
C GLY A 114 0.16 -13.11 -3.79
N PRO A 115 -0.36 -14.34 -3.91
CA PRO A 115 0.03 -15.49 -3.10
C PRO A 115 1.41 -16.05 -3.48
N VAL A 116 1.90 -16.94 -2.65
CA VAL A 116 3.10 -17.74 -2.92
C VAL A 116 2.74 -19.08 -3.55
N TYR A 117 3.61 -19.60 -4.42
CA TYR A 117 3.41 -20.83 -5.17
C TYR A 117 4.64 -21.75 -5.06
N GLY A 118 4.44 -23.05 -5.21
CA GLY A 118 5.55 -23.96 -5.51
C GLY A 118 6.13 -23.66 -6.90
N PHE A 119 7.40 -24.01 -7.13
CA PHE A 119 8.08 -23.66 -8.39
C PHE A 119 7.30 -24.07 -9.66
N LYS A 120 6.84 -25.34 -9.74
CA LYS A 120 6.13 -25.83 -10.92
C LYS A 120 4.82 -25.08 -11.22
N GLU A 121 4.09 -24.72 -10.16
CA GLU A 121 2.85 -23.98 -10.27
C GLU A 121 3.12 -22.52 -10.69
N ALA A 122 4.12 -21.87 -10.08
CA ALA A 122 4.54 -20.53 -10.46
C ALA A 122 4.99 -20.45 -11.92
N GLU A 123 5.79 -21.43 -12.38
CA GLU A 123 6.26 -21.53 -13.76
C GLU A 123 5.09 -21.71 -14.75
N ALA A 124 4.13 -22.56 -14.42
CA ALA A 124 2.94 -22.76 -15.24
C ALA A 124 2.11 -21.48 -15.37
N LEU A 125 1.86 -20.77 -14.25
CA LEU A 125 1.16 -19.51 -14.23
C LEU A 125 1.93 -18.40 -14.98
N ALA A 126 3.25 -18.33 -14.81
CA ALA A 126 4.10 -17.39 -15.52
C ALA A 126 3.98 -17.56 -17.04
N ASN A 127 4.03 -18.80 -17.54
CA ASN A 127 3.89 -19.12 -18.97
C ASN A 127 2.47 -18.85 -19.50
N GLN A 128 1.44 -19.10 -18.70
CA GLN A 128 0.04 -18.93 -19.10
C GLN A 128 -0.38 -17.45 -19.11
N LEU A 129 0.11 -16.67 -18.14
CA LEU A 129 -0.36 -15.32 -17.85
C LEU A 129 0.70 -14.23 -18.13
N ASP A 130 1.82 -14.61 -18.73
CA ASP A 130 2.96 -13.72 -19.03
C ASP A 130 3.46 -12.96 -17.79
N TRP A 131 3.64 -13.71 -16.69
CA TRP A 131 4.13 -13.12 -15.43
C TRP A 131 5.65 -13.23 -15.29
N THR A 132 6.24 -12.21 -14.71
CA THR A 132 7.58 -12.33 -14.11
C THR A 132 7.44 -12.90 -12.71
N ILE A 133 8.21 -13.97 -12.40
CA ILE A 133 8.23 -14.59 -11.08
C ILE A 133 9.63 -14.51 -10.47
N LYS A 134 9.72 -14.39 -9.15
CA LYS A 134 10.98 -14.48 -8.40
C LYS A 134 10.80 -15.36 -7.16
N GLN A 135 11.91 -15.88 -6.68
CA GLN A 135 11.96 -16.69 -5.45
C GLN A 135 11.67 -15.80 -4.23
N ASP A 136 10.78 -16.27 -3.35
CA ASP A 136 10.40 -15.66 -2.07
C ASP A 136 10.52 -16.71 -0.95
N GLY A 137 11.70 -16.81 -0.34
CA GLY A 137 12.05 -17.88 0.59
C GLY A 137 12.12 -19.23 -0.09
N GLU A 138 11.33 -20.20 0.37
CA GLU A 138 11.21 -21.54 -0.24
C GLU A 138 10.20 -21.61 -1.39
N TYR A 139 9.49 -20.51 -1.65
CA TYR A 139 8.42 -20.40 -2.64
C TYR A 139 8.79 -19.46 -3.77
N TYR A 140 7.89 -19.32 -4.72
CA TYR A 140 7.94 -18.37 -5.83
C TYR A 140 6.72 -17.47 -5.83
N ARG A 141 6.88 -16.27 -6.34
CA ARG A 141 5.81 -15.28 -6.32
C ARG A 141 5.90 -14.38 -7.55
N ARG A 142 4.75 -13.89 -8.03
CA ARG A 142 4.71 -12.87 -9.07
C ARG A 142 5.41 -11.61 -8.59
N VAL A 143 6.20 -11.00 -9.46
CA VAL A 143 6.78 -9.67 -9.24
C VAL A 143 6.35 -8.72 -10.34
N VAL A 144 6.15 -7.46 -9.96
CA VAL A 144 5.80 -6.36 -10.86
C VAL A 144 6.77 -5.20 -10.68
N ALA A 145 6.76 -4.25 -11.63
CA ALA A 145 7.54 -3.04 -11.52
C ALA A 145 7.11 -2.24 -10.26
N SER A 146 8.09 -1.60 -9.60
CA SER A 146 7.84 -0.72 -8.47
C SER A 146 8.63 0.57 -8.64
N PRO A 147 8.15 1.48 -9.52
CA PRO A 147 8.81 2.75 -9.79
C PRO A 147 8.74 3.68 -8.57
N LYS A 148 9.64 4.65 -8.51
CA LYS A 148 9.66 5.64 -7.43
C LYS A 148 8.48 6.60 -7.56
N PRO A 149 7.77 6.91 -6.45
CA PRO A 149 6.73 7.94 -6.44
C PRO A 149 7.34 9.33 -6.65
N ILE A 150 6.74 10.12 -7.53
CA ILE A 150 7.14 11.52 -7.81
C ILE A 150 6.19 12.49 -7.13
N ALA A 151 4.88 12.26 -7.23
CA ALA A 151 3.84 13.09 -6.63
C ALA A 151 2.58 12.25 -6.35
N VAL A 152 1.82 12.67 -5.35
CA VAL A 152 0.49 12.10 -5.03
C VAL A 152 -0.56 13.12 -5.47
N LEU A 153 -1.34 12.81 -6.51
CA LEU A 153 -2.17 13.81 -7.20
C LEU A 153 -3.33 14.35 -6.35
N GLN A 154 -3.89 13.54 -5.45
CA GLN A 154 -4.99 13.93 -4.56
C GLN A 154 -4.50 14.38 -3.17
N LEU A 155 -3.22 14.69 -3.00
CA LEU A 155 -2.66 15.07 -1.70
C LEU A 155 -3.25 16.37 -1.17
N ASP A 156 -3.59 17.33 -2.06
CA ASP A 156 -4.21 18.59 -1.66
C ASP A 156 -5.62 18.39 -1.09
N ALA A 157 -6.36 17.38 -1.54
CA ALA A 157 -7.64 17.02 -0.94
C ALA A 157 -7.46 16.51 0.49
N ALA A 158 -6.45 15.63 0.70
CA ALA A 158 -6.11 15.16 2.04
C ALA A 158 -5.62 16.31 2.94
N ARG A 159 -4.76 17.19 2.41
CA ARG A 159 -4.29 18.41 3.09
C ARG A 159 -5.46 19.28 3.55
N THR A 160 -6.40 19.57 2.65
CA THR A 160 -7.59 20.39 2.94
C THR A 160 -8.40 19.82 4.09
N LEU A 161 -8.61 18.48 4.14
CA LEU A 161 -9.31 17.84 5.25
C LEU A 161 -8.54 18.00 6.57
N LEU A 162 -7.23 17.80 6.56
CA LEU A 162 -6.39 17.94 7.75
C LEU A 162 -6.36 19.38 8.25
N GLU A 163 -6.10 20.37 7.41
CA GLU A 163 -5.99 21.78 7.77
C GLU A 163 -7.33 22.36 8.26
N ASN A 164 -8.46 21.86 7.76
CA ASN A 164 -9.78 22.26 8.23
C ASN A 164 -10.28 21.43 9.44
N ASN A 165 -9.38 20.73 10.11
CA ASN A 165 -9.69 19.95 11.33
C ASN A 165 -10.83 18.96 11.11
N TYR A 166 -10.81 18.23 9.98
CA TYR A 166 -11.80 17.18 9.74
C TYR A 166 -11.91 16.25 10.98
N PRO A 167 -13.09 16.08 11.56
CA PRO A 167 -13.24 15.34 12.83
C PRO A 167 -12.99 13.84 12.67
N GLY A 168 -12.97 13.33 11.43
CA GLY A 168 -12.72 11.94 11.10
C GLY A 168 -11.25 11.59 10.88
N LEU A 169 -10.99 10.36 10.45
CA LEU A 169 -9.69 9.91 9.98
C LEU A 169 -9.56 10.17 8.47
N VAL A 170 -8.40 10.63 8.03
CA VAL A 170 -8.08 10.74 6.60
C VAL A 170 -7.25 9.52 6.17
N VAL A 171 -7.73 8.78 5.16
CA VAL A 171 -7.02 7.64 4.56
C VAL A 171 -6.68 7.97 3.11
N ALA A 172 -5.39 7.94 2.76
CA ALA A 172 -4.91 8.25 1.41
C ALA A 172 -3.61 7.48 1.09
N GLY A 173 -3.24 7.39 -0.17
CA GLY A 173 -2.01 6.73 -0.62
C GLY A 173 -2.01 5.22 -0.41
N GLY A 174 -3.17 4.61 -0.27
CA GLY A 174 -3.31 3.18 -0.05
C GLY A 174 -2.65 2.35 -1.14
N GLY A 175 -1.88 1.30 -0.73
CA GLY A 175 -1.12 0.47 -1.65
C GLY A 175 0.02 1.18 -2.39
N GLY A 176 0.36 2.40 -1.97
CA GLY A 176 1.28 3.29 -2.67
C GLY A 176 0.59 4.20 -3.70
N GLY A 177 -0.74 4.17 -3.79
CA GLY A 177 -1.55 4.87 -4.79
C GLY A 177 -1.64 4.10 -6.12
N ALA A 178 -2.67 4.39 -6.91
CA ALA A 178 -2.79 3.90 -8.28
C ALA A 178 -1.71 4.56 -9.15
N PRO A 179 -0.78 3.79 -9.77
CA PRO A 179 0.33 4.37 -10.51
C PRO A 179 -0.14 4.99 -11.82
N VAL A 180 0.29 6.22 -12.06
CA VAL A 180 -0.01 6.96 -13.28
C VAL A 180 1.23 7.68 -13.80
N SER A 181 1.28 7.94 -15.10
CA SER A 181 2.32 8.76 -15.73
C SER A 181 1.70 9.85 -16.59
N ARG A 182 2.46 10.89 -16.88
CA ARG A 182 2.06 11.94 -17.82
C ARG A 182 2.61 11.65 -19.21
N VAL A 183 1.71 11.50 -20.18
CA VAL A 183 2.04 11.25 -21.58
C VAL A 183 1.36 12.33 -22.42
N PHE A 184 2.13 13.19 -23.06
CA PHE A 184 1.64 14.33 -23.89
C PHE A 184 0.60 15.23 -23.19
N GLY A 185 0.70 15.35 -21.85
CA GLY A 185 -0.22 16.17 -21.04
C GLY A 185 -1.36 15.37 -20.38
N ASP A 186 -1.68 14.20 -20.87
CA ASP A 186 -2.68 13.31 -20.30
C ASP A 186 -2.11 12.54 -19.10
N VAL A 187 -2.99 12.15 -18.18
CA VAL A 187 -2.67 11.23 -17.07
C VAL A 187 -3.15 9.84 -17.49
N VAL A 188 -2.21 8.91 -17.62
CA VAL A 188 -2.47 7.52 -18.03
C VAL A 188 -2.02 6.54 -16.95
N GLY A 189 -2.81 5.48 -16.76
CA GLY A 189 -2.46 4.38 -15.86
C GLY A 189 -1.20 3.64 -16.30
N VAL A 190 -0.48 3.08 -15.34
CA VAL A 190 0.79 2.37 -15.57
C VAL A 190 0.74 0.99 -14.91
N GLU A 191 1.24 -0.02 -15.61
CA GLU A 191 1.30 -1.42 -15.13
C GLU A 191 2.42 -1.57 -14.08
N ALA A 192 2.13 -1.16 -12.83
CA ALA A 192 3.09 -1.15 -11.73
C ALA A 192 2.39 -1.19 -10.36
N VAL A 193 3.15 -1.42 -9.29
CA VAL A 193 2.70 -1.24 -7.90
C VAL A 193 3.73 -0.42 -7.16
N VAL A 194 3.37 0.79 -6.78
CA VAL A 194 4.26 1.71 -6.04
C VAL A 194 4.45 1.21 -4.60
N ASP A 195 5.60 1.46 -4.02
CA ASP A 195 5.86 1.10 -2.64
C ASP A 195 5.13 2.05 -1.66
N LYS A 196 4.34 1.49 -0.73
CA LYS A 196 3.55 2.28 0.23
C LYS A 196 4.39 3.12 1.18
N ASP A 197 5.58 2.61 1.58
CA ASP A 197 6.42 3.32 2.52
C ASP A 197 7.10 4.50 1.83
N ALA A 198 7.50 4.33 0.55
CA ALA A 198 8.03 5.41 -0.27
C ALA A 198 6.96 6.49 -0.52
N THR A 199 5.71 6.09 -0.83
CA THR A 199 4.58 7.04 -0.98
C THR A 199 4.23 7.70 0.34
N GLY A 200 4.22 6.96 1.46
CA GLY A 200 4.00 7.49 2.79
C GLY A 200 5.03 8.54 3.18
N ALA A 201 6.31 8.27 2.92
CA ALA A 201 7.40 9.22 3.15
C ALA A 201 7.27 10.48 2.27
N LEU A 202 6.88 10.30 1.00
CA LEU A 202 6.60 11.42 0.09
C LEU A 202 5.45 12.28 0.63
N MET A 203 4.32 11.66 1.01
CA MET A 203 3.19 12.40 1.60
C MET A 203 3.57 13.11 2.90
N ALA A 204 4.33 12.47 3.78
CA ALA A 204 4.80 13.08 5.03
C ALA A 204 5.65 14.33 4.76
N ARG A 205 6.55 14.26 3.78
CA ARG A 205 7.38 15.40 3.38
C ARG A 205 6.55 16.53 2.77
N GLU A 206 5.67 16.22 1.83
CA GLU A 206 4.87 17.23 1.13
C GLU A 206 3.80 17.89 2.03
N LEU A 207 3.33 17.16 3.05
CA LEU A 207 2.42 17.69 4.08
C LEU A 207 3.16 18.41 5.22
N GLU A 208 4.50 18.43 5.20
CA GLU A 208 5.32 18.95 6.30
C GLU A 208 4.94 18.31 7.65
N ALA A 209 4.68 16.99 7.64
CA ALA A 209 4.20 16.30 8.82
C ALA A 209 5.28 16.21 9.90
N ASP A 210 4.90 16.40 11.17
CA ASP A 210 5.81 16.31 12.33
C ASP A 210 6.40 14.90 12.53
N GLY A 211 5.74 13.87 11.98
CA GLY A 211 6.20 12.50 12.10
C GLY A 211 5.70 11.57 11.01
N PHE A 212 6.51 10.55 10.72
CA PHE A 212 6.16 9.43 9.85
C PHE A 212 6.38 8.13 10.61
N ILE A 213 5.29 7.39 10.87
CA ILE A 213 5.30 6.14 11.62
C ILE A 213 4.99 4.99 10.67
N ILE A 214 5.83 3.96 10.66
CA ILE A 214 5.60 2.72 9.90
C ILE A 214 5.26 1.62 10.91
N LEU A 215 4.01 1.12 10.86
CA LEU A 215 3.58 -0.03 11.64
C LEU A 215 3.87 -1.30 10.83
N THR A 216 4.78 -2.11 11.35
CA THR A 216 5.26 -3.34 10.70
C THR A 216 5.41 -4.46 11.72
N ASP A 217 5.36 -5.71 11.25
CA ASP A 217 5.67 -6.89 12.07
C ASP A 217 7.18 -7.06 12.32
N GLY A 218 8.02 -6.32 11.59
CA GLY A 218 9.47 -6.29 11.76
C GLY A 218 9.92 -5.42 12.93
N GLY A 219 11.09 -5.73 13.50
CA GLY A 219 11.62 -5.03 14.68
C GLY A 219 12.11 -3.61 14.44
N GLY A 220 12.20 -3.13 13.19
CA GLY A 220 12.71 -1.80 12.88
C GLY A 220 13.17 -1.63 11.44
N ILE A 221 13.83 -0.51 11.16
CA ILE A 221 14.42 -0.21 9.85
C ILE A 221 15.83 -0.84 9.79
N TRP A 222 16.13 -1.52 8.73
CA TRP A 222 17.40 -2.20 8.53
C TRP A 222 18.16 -1.59 7.33
N HIS A 223 19.46 -1.34 7.52
CA HIS A 223 20.39 -1.19 6.40
C HIS A 223 20.74 -2.58 5.88
N ASN A 224 20.63 -2.81 4.56
CA ASN A 224 20.92 -4.10 3.92
C ASN A 224 20.11 -5.29 4.52
N PHE A 225 18.79 -5.13 4.75
CA PHE A 225 17.92 -6.19 5.25
C PHE A 225 18.07 -7.48 4.44
N GLY A 226 18.20 -8.61 5.14
CA GLY A 226 18.36 -9.93 4.50
C GLY A 226 19.73 -10.22 3.89
N LYS A 227 20.71 -9.31 4.01
CA LYS A 227 22.10 -9.53 3.60
C LYS A 227 23.01 -9.83 4.80
N PRO A 228 24.19 -10.48 4.58
CA PRO A 228 25.11 -10.82 5.67
C PRO A 228 25.58 -9.63 6.51
N ASP A 229 25.61 -8.44 5.92
CA ASP A 229 25.98 -7.16 6.54
C ASP A 229 24.76 -6.34 7.02
N GLY A 230 23.59 -6.98 7.07
CA GLY A 230 22.35 -6.35 7.54
C GLY A 230 22.46 -5.89 9.00
N ARG A 231 22.06 -4.65 9.26
CA ARG A 231 22.05 -4.08 10.62
C ARG A 231 20.80 -3.24 10.83
N GLU A 232 20.19 -3.39 11.99
CA GLU A 232 19.08 -2.54 12.41
C GLU A 232 19.57 -1.10 12.63
N MET A 233 18.84 -0.15 12.06
CA MET A 233 19.09 1.27 12.29
C MET A 233 18.42 1.66 13.59
N LYS A 234 19.21 2.13 14.56
CA LYS A 234 18.68 2.73 15.79
C LYS A 234 18.50 4.22 15.58
N ALA A 235 17.42 4.77 16.15
CA ALA A 235 17.19 6.20 16.19
C ALA A 235 18.23 6.91 17.05
#